data_cb840ba9c0c55f49577c285ec67ea2df
#
_entry.id   cb840ba9c0c55f49577c285ec67ea2df
#
_cell.length_a   1.000
_cell.length_b   1.000
_cell.length_c   1.000
_cell.angle_alpha   90.00
_cell.angle_beta   90.00
_cell.angle_gamma   90.00
#
_symmetry.space_group_name_H-M   'P 1'
#
loop_
_entity.id
_entity.type
_entity.pdbx_description
1 polymer ?
#
loop_
_entity_poly.entity_id
_entity_poly.type
_entity_poly.pdbx_seq_one_letter_code
_entity_poly.pdbx_strand_id
1 'polypeptide(L)'
;MNISIINGSPKSGESTSGLLIKYLLQETGESNAQVFKCSLQATELAEIASSDVLVFVFPLYVDSIPSQLLQFLIILGELKDFNHDMMVYCVVNNVFFEGTQNYIAIQQMKNWCAAANLKWGQGVGIGAGEMLPFISNVPLKHGPNKKIGYAISDLATNLLNRQPGKDIFISPNWPRFLWRIQSTRFFWMPRAKSNSLKKQDLYQGIKRS
;
A
#
# COMPACT_ATOMS: atom_id res chain seq x y z
N MET A 1 9.00 17.91 -12.58
CA MET A 1 7.99 16.84 -12.40
C MET A 1 7.57 16.83 -10.96
N ASN A 2 6.30 17.07 -10.69
CA ASN A 2 5.72 17.13 -9.35
C ASN A 2 5.09 15.78 -9.01
N ILE A 3 5.51 15.18 -7.89
CA ILE A 3 5.02 13.87 -7.44
C ILE A 3 4.25 14.06 -6.14
N SER A 4 2.98 13.68 -6.13
CA SER A 4 2.18 13.61 -4.91
C SER A 4 2.04 12.16 -4.45
N ILE A 5 2.38 11.89 -3.18
CA ILE A 5 2.25 10.57 -2.57
C ILE A 5 1.18 10.64 -1.48
N ILE A 6 0.11 9.89 -1.63
CA ILE A 6 -0.99 9.84 -0.67
C ILE A 6 -0.80 8.65 0.28
N ASN A 7 -0.57 8.94 1.56
CA ASN A 7 -0.61 7.92 2.59
C ASN A 7 -2.06 7.63 2.98
N GLY A 8 -2.62 6.58 2.39
CA GLY A 8 -4.00 6.12 2.63
C GLY A 8 -4.16 5.25 3.88
N SER A 9 -3.16 5.16 4.75
CA SER A 9 -3.29 4.45 6.02
C SER A 9 -4.16 5.23 6.99
N PRO A 10 -5.19 4.61 7.61
CA PRO A 10 -6.00 5.25 8.65
C PRO A 10 -5.27 5.40 9.99
N LYS A 11 -4.09 4.83 10.16
CA LYS A 11 -3.28 4.95 11.37
C LYS A 11 -2.70 6.37 11.50
N SER A 12 -2.84 6.99 12.67
CA SER A 12 -2.29 8.32 12.96
C SER A 12 -0.77 8.32 13.18
N GLY A 13 -0.19 7.17 13.57
CA GLY A 13 1.25 6.99 13.85
C GLY A 13 1.99 6.21 12.77
N GLU A 14 3.04 5.51 13.17
CA GLU A 14 3.82 4.65 12.27
C GLU A 14 2.95 3.56 11.65
N SER A 15 3.11 3.37 10.36
CA SER A 15 2.37 2.38 9.59
C SER A 15 3.25 1.72 8.54
N THR A 16 2.85 0.52 8.12
CA THR A 16 3.49 -0.18 7.00
C THR A 16 3.47 0.67 5.72
N SER A 17 2.36 1.38 5.46
CA SER A 17 2.27 2.30 4.32
C SER A 17 3.30 3.43 4.43
N GLY A 18 3.51 4.01 5.61
CA GLY A 18 4.56 5.01 5.85
C GLY A 18 5.97 4.46 5.60
N LEU A 19 6.23 3.20 5.99
CA LEU A 19 7.51 2.54 5.70
C LEU A 19 7.71 2.31 4.19
N LEU A 20 6.65 1.89 3.48
CA LEU A 20 6.70 1.70 2.02
C LEU A 20 6.90 3.02 1.28
N ILE A 21 6.33 4.13 1.77
CA ILE A 21 6.62 5.47 1.26
C ILE A 21 8.09 5.82 1.43
N LYS A 22 8.68 5.56 2.60
CA LYS A 22 10.13 5.77 2.80
C LYS A 22 10.97 4.98 1.81
N TYR A 23 10.62 3.71 1.56
CA TYR A 23 11.31 2.89 0.56
C TYR A 23 11.17 3.45 -0.86
N LEU A 24 9.98 3.94 -1.22
CA LEU A 24 9.76 4.57 -2.53
C LEU A 24 10.58 5.84 -2.67
N LEU A 25 10.60 6.71 -1.66
CA LEU A 25 11.39 7.95 -1.65
C LEU A 25 12.89 7.68 -1.79
N GLN A 26 13.41 6.62 -1.17
CA GLN A 26 14.82 6.20 -1.33
C GLN A 26 15.16 5.81 -2.78
N GLU A 27 14.23 5.16 -3.50
CA GLU A 27 14.45 4.74 -4.90
C GLU A 27 14.19 5.87 -5.90
N THR A 28 13.32 6.84 -5.59
CA THR A 28 13.01 7.97 -6.49
C THR A 28 13.93 9.18 -6.31
N GLY A 29 14.67 9.27 -5.21
CA GLY A 29 15.35 10.50 -4.83
C GLY A 29 14.38 11.55 -4.30
N GLU A 30 14.58 12.05 -3.09
CA GLU A 30 13.61 12.84 -2.32
C GLU A 30 13.20 14.20 -2.90
N SER A 31 13.84 14.66 -3.98
CA SER A 31 13.88 16.08 -4.34
C SER A 31 12.60 16.70 -4.89
N ASN A 32 11.56 15.94 -5.29
CA ASN A 32 10.33 16.48 -5.87
C ASN A 32 9.05 15.73 -5.46
N ALA A 33 9.06 14.97 -4.38
CA ALA A 33 7.90 14.24 -3.92
C ALA A 33 7.35 14.83 -2.62
N GLN A 34 6.07 15.18 -2.63
CA GLN A 34 5.35 15.60 -1.44
C GLN A 34 4.44 14.48 -0.94
N VAL A 35 4.40 14.30 0.39
CA VAL A 35 3.60 13.25 1.03
C VAL A 35 2.41 13.89 1.74
N PHE A 36 1.23 13.49 1.32
CA PHE A 36 -0.06 13.92 1.87
C PHE A 36 -0.72 12.76 2.63
N LYS A 37 -1.62 13.10 3.54
CA LYS A 37 -2.63 12.17 4.07
C LYS A 37 -3.91 12.31 3.25
N CYS A 38 -4.91 11.49 3.54
CA CYS A 38 -6.26 11.68 2.98
C CYS A 38 -6.92 12.92 3.62
N SER A 39 -6.44 14.10 3.26
CA SER A 39 -6.93 15.39 3.73
C SER A 39 -7.89 15.98 2.71
N LEU A 40 -8.91 16.67 3.18
CA LEU A 40 -9.90 17.33 2.35
C LEU A 40 -9.71 18.86 2.32
N GLN A 41 -8.53 19.35 2.68
CA GLN A 41 -8.22 20.76 2.58
C GLN A 41 -8.11 21.17 1.11
N ALA A 42 -8.80 22.24 0.72
CA ALA A 42 -8.89 22.67 -0.68
C ALA A 42 -7.52 22.98 -1.31
N THR A 43 -6.59 23.54 -0.52
CA THR A 43 -5.22 23.84 -0.98
C THR A 43 -4.44 22.58 -1.32
N GLU A 44 -4.50 21.56 -0.48
CA GLU A 44 -3.85 20.27 -0.72
C GLU A 44 -4.47 19.52 -1.91
N LEU A 45 -5.80 19.56 -2.02
CA LEU A 45 -6.51 18.96 -3.16
C LEU A 45 -6.11 19.61 -4.49
N ALA A 46 -5.99 20.93 -4.55
CA ALA A 46 -5.55 21.65 -5.75
C ALA A 46 -4.10 21.29 -6.12
N GLU A 47 -3.22 21.18 -5.13
CA GLU A 47 -1.83 20.78 -5.33
C GLU A 47 -1.72 19.35 -5.87
N ILE A 48 -2.46 18.40 -5.27
CA ILE A 48 -2.54 17.02 -5.72
C ILE A 48 -3.09 16.93 -7.15
N ALA A 49 -4.16 17.68 -7.47
CA ALA A 49 -4.77 17.69 -8.79
C ALA A 49 -3.84 18.23 -9.90
N SER A 50 -2.89 19.11 -9.55
CA SER A 50 -1.92 19.69 -10.48
C SER A 50 -0.66 18.83 -10.70
N SER A 51 -0.50 17.73 -9.96
CA SER A 51 0.70 16.88 -10.01
C SER A 51 0.86 16.18 -11.37
N ASP A 52 2.11 15.88 -11.73
CA ASP A 52 2.41 15.05 -12.91
C ASP A 52 2.22 13.55 -12.62
N VAL A 53 2.48 13.17 -11.37
CA VAL A 53 2.41 11.80 -10.88
C VAL A 53 1.71 11.75 -9.52
N LEU A 54 0.79 10.80 -9.37
CA LEU A 54 0.05 10.56 -8.15
C LEU A 54 0.25 9.10 -7.69
N VAL A 55 0.73 8.92 -6.46
CA VAL A 55 0.98 7.59 -5.90
C VAL A 55 0.14 7.38 -4.66
N PHE A 56 -0.66 6.34 -4.64
CA PHE A 56 -1.42 5.94 -3.45
C PHE A 56 -0.72 4.78 -2.73
N VAL A 57 -0.46 4.92 -1.43
CA VAL A 57 0.14 3.86 -0.61
C VAL A 57 -0.77 3.58 0.57
N PHE A 58 -1.38 2.38 0.60
CA PHE A 58 -2.42 2.08 1.58
C PHE A 58 -2.49 0.59 1.96
N PRO A 59 -3.05 0.26 3.14
CA PRO A 59 -3.30 -1.11 3.53
C PRO A 59 -4.62 -1.62 2.94
N LEU A 60 -4.69 -2.92 2.66
CA LEU A 60 -5.94 -3.60 2.35
C LEU A 60 -6.78 -3.77 3.63
N TYR A 61 -8.02 -3.31 3.63
CA TYR A 61 -8.98 -3.51 4.71
C TYR A 61 -10.25 -4.17 4.19
N VAL A 62 -10.59 -5.33 4.77
CA VAL A 62 -11.77 -6.11 4.38
C VAL A 62 -11.82 -6.30 2.86
N ASP A 63 -10.69 -6.77 2.30
CA ASP A 63 -10.47 -7.03 0.87
C ASP A 63 -10.72 -5.82 -0.06
N SER A 64 -10.65 -4.59 0.48
CA SER A 64 -10.94 -3.36 -0.25
C SER A 64 -10.04 -2.19 0.16
N ILE A 65 -10.27 -1.06 -0.49
CA ILE A 65 -9.69 0.24 -0.15
C ILE A 65 -10.23 0.71 1.21
N PRO A 66 -9.40 1.27 2.11
CA PRO A 66 -9.87 1.86 3.36
C PRO A 66 -10.94 2.94 3.13
N SER A 67 -11.98 2.98 3.97
CA SER A 67 -13.11 3.89 3.79
C SER A 67 -12.72 5.38 3.70
N GLN A 68 -11.73 5.80 4.48
CA GLN A 68 -11.21 7.17 4.43
C GLN A 68 -10.55 7.48 3.07
N LEU A 69 -9.80 6.53 2.52
CA LEU A 69 -9.21 6.68 1.20
C LEU A 69 -10.29 6.67 0.13
N LEU A 70 -11.31 5.82 0.24
CA LEU A 70 -12.43 5.79 -0.70
C LEU A 70 -13.17 7.14 -0.72
N GLN A 71 -13.46 7.71 0.45
CA GLN A 71 -14.07 9.04 0.55
C GLN A 71 -13.18 10.12 -0.10
N PHE A 72 -11.89 10.08 0.15
CA PHE A 72 -10.91 10.97 -0.48
C PHE A 72 -10.92 10.84 -2.01
N LEU A 73 -10.93 9.61 -2.56
CA LEU A 73 -10.98 9.35 -4.00
C LEU A 73 -12.27 9.86 -4.65
N ILE A 74 -13.42 9.78 -3.95
CA ILE A 74 -14.69 10.33 -4.46
C ILE A 74 -14.56 11.84 -4.63
N ILE A 75 -14.11 12.55 -3.58
CA ILE A 75 -13.99 14.02 -3.60
C ILE A 75 -12.92 14.46 -4.61
N LEU A 76 -11.79 13.78 -4.63
CA LEU A 76 -10.72 14.06 -5.59
C LEU A 76 -11.21 13.88 -7.04
N GLY A 77 -12.00 12.82 -7.31
CA GLY A 77 -12.55 12.54 -8.65
C GLY A 77 -13.62 13.54 -9.12
N GLU A 78 -14.21 14.32 -8.21
CA GLU A 78 -15.18 15.37 -8.53
C GLU A 78 -14.52 16.71 -8.92
N LEU A 79 -13.21 16.85 -8.71
CA LEU A 79 -12.50 18.07 -9.11
C LEU A 79 -12.48 18.21 -10.64
N LYS A 80 -12.73 19.44 -11.11
CA LYS A 80 -12.78 19.75 -12.55
C LYS A 80 -11.39 20.05 -13.14
N ASP A 81 -10.46 20.49 -12.29
CA ASP A 81 -9.14 21.00 -12.69
C ASP A 81 -8.03 19.97 -12.50
N PHE A 82 -8.25 18.76 -12.97
CA PHE A 82 -7.21 17.73 -12.98
C PHE A 82 -6.21 17.94 -14.11
N ASN A 83 -4.94 17.66 -13.81
CA ASN A 83 -3.96 17.41 -14.85
C ASN A 83 -4.27 16.07 -15.54
N HIS A 84 -4.95 16.09 -16.69
CA HIS A 84 -5.33 14.87 -17.44
C HIS A 84 -4.15 14.08 -17.98
N ASP A 85 -2.94 14.65 -17.97
CA ASP A 85 -1.69 13.94 -18.28
C ASP A 85 -1.08 13.23 -17.06
N MET A 86 -1.69 13.38 -15.88
CA MET A 86 -1.27 12.72 -14.64
C MET A 86 -1.26 11.21 -14.78
N MET A 87 -0.18 10.60 -14.31
CA MET A 87 -0.08 9.14 -14.16
C MET A 87 -0.28 8.71 -12.72
N VAL A 88 -1.12 7.69 -12.53
CA VAL A 88 -1.49 7.19 -11.20
C VAL A 88 -0.87 5.83 -10.96
N TYR A 89 -0.20 5.70 -9.81
CA TYR A 89 0.41 4.46 -9.34
C TYR A 89 -0.15 4.08 -7.95
N CYS A 90 -0.04 2.82 -7.57
CA CYS A 90 -0.36 2.46 -6.19
C CYS A 90 0.51 1.34 -5.61
N VAL A 91 0.68 1.38 -4.29
CA VAL A 91 1.28 0.32 -3.49
C VAL A 91 0.27 -0.09 -2.44
N VAL A 92 -0.17 -1.34 -2.50
CA VAL A 92 -1.15 -1.89 -1.56
C VAL A 92 -0.51 -2.99 -0.74
N ASN A 93 -0.63 -2.94 0.57
CA ASN A 93 -0.10 -3.97 1.47
C ASN A 93 -1.22 -4.65 2.25
N ASN A 94 -1.05 -5.93 2.56
CA ASN A 94 -2.01 -6.71 3.33
C ASN A 94 -1.33 -7.55 4.41
N VAL A 95 -2.14 -8.15 5.30
CA VAL A 95 -1.66 -9.02 6.39
C VAL A 95 -1.47 -10.48 5.96
N PHE A 96 -2.03 -10.88 4.81
CA PHE A 96 -1.91 -12.23 4.29
C PHE A 96 -0.52 -12.46 3.71
N PHE A 97 -0.13 -13.73 3.56
CA PHE A 97 1.16 -14.07 2.95
C PHE A 97 1.20 -13.67 1.46
N GLU A 98 0.10 -13.87 0.75
CA GLU A 98 0.00 -13.66 -0.68
C GLU A 98 -0.25 -12.20 -1.05
N GLY A 99 0.62 -11.62 -1.88
CA GLY A 99 0.42 -10.28 -2.44
C GLY A 99 -0.78 -10.19 -3.39
N THR A 100 -1.18 -11.31 -3.99
CA THR A 100 -2.34 -11.40 -4.90
C THR A 100 -3.67 -11.05 -4.23
N GLN A 101 -3.76 -11.10 -2.90
CA GLN A 101 -4.95 -10.63 -2.16
C GLN A 101 -5.24 -9.14 -2.38
N ASN A 102 -4.25 -8.37 -2.83
CA ASN A 102 -4.44 -6.95 -3.15
C ASN A 102 -5.07 -6.70 -4.53
N TYR A 103 -5.34 -7.76 -5.31
CA TYR A 103 -5.82 -7.63 -6.69
C TYR A 103 -7.08 -6.78 -6.81
N ILE A 104 -8.08 -7.02 -5.96
CA ILE A 104 -9.37 -6.28 -6.00
C ILE A 104 -9.15 -4.79 -5.72
N ALA A 105 -8.35 -4.44 -4.71
CA ALA A 105 -8.06 -3.04 -4.41
C ALA A 105 -7.33 -2.33 -5.56
N ILE A 106 -6.40 -3.01 -6.24
CA ILE A 106 -5.73 -2.46 -7.43
C ILE A 106 -6.73 -2.29 -8.58
N GLN A 107 -7.68 -3.22 -8.79
CA GLN A 107 -8.74 -3.05 -9.79
C GLN A 107 -9.68 -1.87 -9.45
N GLN A 108 -10.00 -1.67 -8.17
CA GLN A 108 -10.77 -0.49 -7.73
C GLN A 108 -10.04 0.82 -8.07
N MET A 109 -8.72 0.88 -7.85
CA MET A 109 -7.91 2.05 -8.23
C MET A 109 -7.90 2.29 -9.74
N LYS A 110 -7.79 1.24 -10.56
CA LYS A 110 -7.89 1.34 -12.02
C LYS A 110 -9.25 1.86 -12.47
N ASN A 111 -10.32 1.35 -11.89
CA ASN A 111 -11.67 1.80 -12.21
C ASN A 111 -11.87 3.27 -11.82
N TRP A 112 -11.33 3.68 -10.67
CA TRP A 112 -11.34 5.09 -10.29
C TRP A 112 -10.56 5.97 -11.29
N CYS A 113 -9.36 5.56 -11.70
CA CYS A 113 -8.60 6.29 -12.74
C CYS A 113 -9.39 6.43 -14.04
N ALA A 114 -10.03 5.35 -14.48
CA ALA A 114 -10.86 5.38 -15.68
C ALA A 114 -12.06 6.34 -15.54
N ALA A 115 -12.72 6.34 -14.37
CA ALA A 115 -13.85 7.24 -14.10
C ALA A 115 -13.42 8.71 -14.01
N ALA A 116 -12.23 8.99 -13.47
CA ALA A 116 -11.64 10.32 -13.37
C ALA A 116 -10.88 10.76 -14.65
N ASN A 117 -10.89 9.96 -15.71
CA ASN A 117 -10.15 10.19 -16.97
C ASN A 117 -8.65 10.42 -16.74
N LEU A 118 -8.03 9.63 -15.84
CA LEU A 118 -6.60 9.66 -15.50
C LEU A 118 -5.88 8.44 -16.09
N LYS A 119 -4.57 8.58 -16.31
CA LYS A 119 -3.74 7.50 -16.86
C LYS A 119 -3.29 6.55 -15.74
N TRP A 120 -3.56 5.26 -15.89
CA TRP A 120 -3.02 4.24 -15.01
C TRP A 120 -1.56 3.93 -15.34
N GLY A 121 -0.70 3.98 -14.32
CA GLY A 121 0.70 3.60 -14.40
C GLY A 121 0.92 2.14 -14.01
N GLN A 122 0.98 1.86 -12.69
CA GLN A 122 1.28 0.52 -12.19
C GLN A 122 0.77 0.34 -10.76
N GLY A 123 0.35 -0.88 -10.42
CA GLY A 123 0.03 -1.31 -9.06
C GLY A 123 1.04 -2.32 -8.52
N VAL A 124 1.43 -2.18 -7.25
CA VAL A 124 2.25 -3.15 -6.52
C VAL A 124 1.49 -3.66 -5.31
N GLY A 125 1.12 -4.95 -5.33
CA GLY A 125 0.47 -5.64 -4.22
C GLY A 125 1.49 -6.40 -3.37
N ILE A 126 1.60 -6.07 -2.08
CA ILE A 126 2.60 -6.62 -1.16
C ILE A 126 1.90 -7.46 -0.09
N GLY A 127 2.26 -8.74 -0.01
CA GLY A 127 1.81 -9.63 1.06
C GLY A 127 2.64 -9.50 2.32
N ALA A 128 2.07 -9.94 3.45
CA ALA A 128 2.68 -9.95 4.79
C ALA A 128 3.22 -8.58 5.24
N GLY A 129 2.50 -7.52 4.92
CA GLY A 129 2.89 -6.15 5.26
C GLY A 129 3.17 -5.92 6.75
N GLU A 130 2.48 -6.63 7.63
CA GLU A 130 2.70 -6.58 9.08
C GLU A 130 4.09 -7.07 9.53
N MET A 131 4.81 -7.80 8.66
CA MET A 131 6.19 -8.22 8.95
C MET A 131 7.23 -7.14 8.64
N LEU A 132 6.92 -6.20 7.76
CA LEU A 132 7.89 -5.22 7.26
C LEU A 132 8.53 -4.37 8.37
N PRO A 133 7.82 -3.88 9.38
CA PRO A 133 8.44 -3.15 10.47
C PRO A 133 9.50 -3.96 11.22
N PHE A 134 9.31 -5.28 11.36
CA PHE A 134 10.27 -6.17 12.07
C PHE A 134 11.53 -6.47 11.27
N ILE A 135 11.51 -6.26 9.97
CA ILE A 135 12.64 -6.50 9.06
C ILE A 135 13.14 -5.22 8.39
N SER A 136 12.70 -4.05 8.90
CA SER A 136 13.07 -2.74 8.34
C SER A 136 14.57 -2.45 8.39
N ASN A 137 15.32 -3.09 9.29
CA ASN A 137 16.78 -2.99 9.38
C ASN A 137 17.51 -3.79 8.28
N VAL A 138 16.82 -4.68 7.55
CA VAL A 138 17.41 -5.41 6.44
C VAL A 138 17.33 -4.52 5.19
N PRO A 139 18.46 -4.25 4.51
CA PRO A 139 18.46 -3.41 3.32
C PRO A 139 17.50 -3.94 2.24
N LEU A 140 16.93 -3.01 1.45
CA LEU A 140 16.15 -3.37 0.27
C LEU A 140 16.99 -4.22 -0.69
N LYS A 141 16.30 -5.10 -1.45
CA LYS A 141 16.93 -6.05 -2.41
C LYS A 141 17.76 -7.16 -1.75
N HIS A 142 17.76 -7.26 -0.39
CA HIS A 142 18.47 -8.30 0.35
C HIS A 142 17.52 -9.15 1.21
N GLY A 143 17.86 -10.40 1.44
CA GLY A 143 17.17 -11.33 2.32
C GLY A 143 15.64 -11.31 2.15
N PRO A 144 14.87 -11.15 3.24
CA PRO A 144 13.40 -11.10 3.20
C PRO A 144 12.87 -9.88 2.41
N ASN A 145 13.63 -8.77 2.34
CA ASN A 145 13.26 -7.56 1.60
C ASN A 145 13.65 -7.61 0.11
N LYS A 146 14.19 -8.74 -0.39
CA LYS A 146 14.68 -8.84 -1.77
C LYS A 146 13.60 -8.53 -2.80
N LYS A 147 12.46 -9.24 -2.74
CA LYS A 147 11.38 -9.06 -3.72
C LYS A 147 10.73 -7.69 -3.62
N ILE A 148 10.55 -7.17 -2.40
CA ILE A 148 9.98 -5.83 -2.16
C ILE A 148 10.89 -4.77 -2.77
N GLY A 149 12.20 -4.86 -2.53
CA GLY A 149 13.15 -3.90 -3.07
C GLY A 149 13.15 -3.84 -4.60
N TYR A 150 13.08 -4.99 -5.27
CA TYR A 150 12.97 -5.01 -6.73
C TYR A 150 11.63 -4.46 -7.24
N ALA A 151 10.52 -4.79 -6.60
CA ALA A 151 9.20 -4.30 -7.00
C ALA A 151 9.06 -2.77 -6.80
N ILE A 152 9.59 -2.24 -5.70
CA ILE A 152 9.60 -0.79 -5.45
C ILE A 152 10.55 -0.07 -6.41
N SER A 153 11.70 -0.67 -6.75
CA SER A 153 12.65 -0.11 -7.72
C SER A 153 12.07 -0.07 -9.14
N ASP A 154 11.35 -1.12 -9.56
CA ASP A 154 10.64 -1.17 -10.83
C ASP A 154 9.54 -0.10 -10.89
N LEU A 155 8.73 -0.01 -9.84
CA LEU A 155 7.71 1.04 -9.71
C LEU A 155 8.33 2.44 -9.78
N ALA A 156 9.42 2.69 -9.05
CA ALA A 156 10.12 3.97 -9.05
C ALA A 156 10.64 4.34 -10.44
N THR A 157 11.20 3.36 -11.18
CA THR A 157 11.66 3.56 -12.55
C THR A 157 10.52 3.96 -13.49
N ASN A 158 9.39 3.26 -13.43
CA ASN A 158 8.22 3.56 -14.26
C ASN A 158 7.61 4.93 -13.90
N LEU A 159 7.54 5.24 -12.59
CA LEU A 159 7.05 6.52 -12.07
C LEU A 159 7.90 7.71 -12.55
N LEU A 160 9.23 7.61 -12.42
CA LEU A 160 10.15 8.68 -12.83
C LEU A 160 10.12 8.92 -14.35
N ASN A 161 9.88 7.88 -15.13
CA ASN A 161 9.76 7.97 -16.58
C ASN A 161 8.32 8.25 -17.07
N ARG A 162 7.34 8.34 -16.15
CA ARG A 162 5.92 8.47 -16.44
C ARG A 162 5.45 7.41 -17.44
N GLN A 163 5.80 6.14 -17.18
CA GLN A 163 5.48 5.01 -18.04
C GLN A 163 4.59 4.00 -17.35
N PRO A 164 3.66 3.36 -18.07
CA PRO A 164 2.89 2.26 -17.51
C PRO A 164 3.76 1.02 -17.33
N GLY A 165 3.53 0.30 -16.24
CA GLY A 165 4.12 -1.00 -15.96
C GLY A 165 3.06 -2.07 -15.77
N LYS A 166 3.47 -3.35 -15.76
CA LYS A 166 2.60 -4.45 -15.36
C LYS A 166 2.40 -4.42 -13.86
N ASP A 167 1.18 -4.69 -13.40
CA ASP A 167 0.93 -4.83 -11.96
C ASP A 167 1.73 -6.00 -11.40
N ILE A 168 2.34 -5.79 -10.24
CA ILE A 168 3.22 -6.74 -9.57
C ILE A 168 2.57 -7.18 -8.25
N PHE A 169 2.51 -8.49 -8.02
CA PHE A 169 2.01 -9.06 -6.78
C PHE A 169 3.11 -9.90 -6.15
N ILE A 170 3.59 -9.48 -4.98
CA ILE A 170 4.71 -10.14 -4.32
C ILE A 170 4.29 -10.71 -2.97
N SER A 171 4.75 -11.95 -2.72
CA SER A 171 4.76 -12.54 -1.40
C SER A 171 6.17 -12.42 -0.81
N PRO A 172 6.32 -12.45 0.52
CA PRO A 172 7.63 -12.33 1.14
C PRO A 172 8.66 -13.29 0.55
N ASN A 173 9.92 -12.85 0.48
CA ASN A 173 11.03 -13.76 0.16
C ASN A 173 11.42 -14.59 1.40
N TRP A 174 10.45 -15.34 1.89
CA TRP A 174 10.51 -16.12 3.12
C TRP A 174 9.68 -17.39 2.99
N PRO A 175 10.14 -18.55 3.48
CA PRO A 175 9.36 -19.78 3.41
C PRO A 175 8.02 -19.63 4.14
N ARG A 176 6.91 -20.00 3.48
CA ARG A 176 5.55 -19.82 4.03
C ARG A 176 5.35 -20.50 5.39
N PHE A 177 5.97 -21.66 5.61
CA PHE A 177 5.85 -22.37 6.88
C PHE A 177 6.53 -21.61 8.03
N LEU A 178 7.67 -20.96 7.78
CA LEU A 178 8.34 -20.11 8.77
C LEU A 178 7.53 -18.86 9.07
N TRP A 179 6.96 -18.21 8.03
CA TRP A 179 6.05 -17.11 8.23
C TRP A 179 4.85 -17.50 9.11
N ARG A 180 4.25 -18.69 8.87
CA ARG A 180 3.15 -19.23 9.68
C ARG A 180 3.52 -19.41 11.13
N ILE A 181 4.72 -19.98 11.40
CA ILE A 181 5.21 -20.15 12.78
C ILE A 181 5.41 -18.80 13.44
N GLN A 182 6.08 -17.87 12.76
CA GLN A 182 6.36 -16.54 13.30
C GLN A 182 5.08 -15.73 13.56
N SER A 183 4.16 -15.68 12.59
CA SER A 183 2.90 -14.96 12.74
C SER A 183 2.05 -15.53 13.88
N THR A 184 2.00 -16.87 14.04
CA THR A 184 1.31 -17.50 15.16
C THR A 184 1.97 -17.13 16.47
N ARG A 185 3.30 -17.26 16.59
CA ARG A 185 4.02 -17.13 17.86
C ARG A 185 4.16 -15.68 18.32
N PHE A 186 4.44 -14.75 17.40
CA PHE A 186 4.78 -13.36 17.75
C PHE A 186 3.63 -12.37 17.49
N PHE A 187 2.66 -12.73 16.70
CA PHE A 187 1.53 -11.85 16.38
C PHE A 187 0.22 -12.33 17.04
N TRP A 188 -0.22 -13.56 16.75
CA TRP A 188 -1.52 -14.05 17.22
C TRP A 188 -1.52 -14.47 18.68
N MET A 189 -0.51 -15.20 19.15
CA MET A 189 -0.47 -15.68 20.52
C MET A 189 -0.40 -14.56 21.57
N PRO A 190 0.38 -13.48 21.41
CA PRO A 190 0.35 -12.35 22.33
C PRO A 190 -1.03 -11.66 22.38
N ARG A 191 -1.68 -11.50 21.22
CA ARG A 191 -3.03 -10.93 21.13
C ARG A 191 -4.09 -11.82 21.78
N ALA A 192 -4.02 -13.13 21.57
CA ALA A 192 -4.89 -14.08 22.25
C ALA A 192 -4.73 -13.98 23.76
N LYS A 193 -3.48 -13.97 24.24
CA LYS A 193 -3.18 -13.84 25.68
C LYS A 193 -3.69 -12.52 26.28
N SER A 194 -3.54 -11.39 25.56
CA SER A 194 -4.06 -10.10 26.04
C SER A 194 -5.60 -10.05 26.11
N ASN A 195 -6.28 -10.91 25.32
CA ASN A 195 -7.73 -11.10 25.38
C ASN A 195 -8.15 -12.30 26.24
N SER A 196 -7.29 -12.79 27.11
CA SER A 196 -7.56 -13.93 28.03
C SER A 196 -7.91 -15.24 27.31
N LEU A 197 -7.51 -15.38 26.03
CA LEU A 197 -7.73 -16.57 25.23
C LEU A 197 -6.54 -17.54 25.31
N LYS A 198 -6.82 -18.84 25.25
CA LYS A 198 -5.83 -19.91 25.16
C LYS A 198 -5.57 -20.29 23.71
N LYS A 199 -4.43 -20.98 23.45
CA LYS A 199 -4.08 -21.43 22.09
C LYS A 199 -5.19 -22.25 21.41
N GLN A 200 -5.87 -23.09 22.18
CA GLN A 200 -6.99 -23.93 21.67
C GLN A 200 -8.17 -23.09 21.18
N ASP A 201 -8.39 -21.92 21.77
CA ASP A 201 -9.52 -21.04 21.42
C ASP A 201 -9.35 -20.39 20.05
N LEU A 202 -8.11 -20.28 19.55
CA LEU A 202 -7.80 -19.79 18.20
C LEU A 202 -8.28 -20.73 17.08
N TYR A 203 -8.57 -21.98 17.39
CA TYR A 203 -9.01 -23.02 16.44
C TYR A 203 -10.47 -23.38 16.61
N GLN A 204 -11.20 -22.72 17.51
CA GLN A 204 -12.63 -22.97 17.69
C GLN A 204 -13.39 -22.36 16.52
N GLY A 205 -14.12 -23.21 15.78
CA GLY A 205 -15.09 -22.75 14.79
C GLY A 205 -16.24 -22.00 15.46
N ILE A 206 -16.85 -21.08 14.75
CA ILE A 206 -18.09 -20.42 15.18
C ILE A 206 -19.14 -21.50 15.30
N LYS A 207 -19.63 -21.78 16.52
CA LYS A 207 -20.78 -22.63 16.72
C LYS A 207 -22.00 -21.91 16.10
N ARG A 208 -22.51 -22.44 15.01
CA ARG A 208 -23.81 -21.98 14.49
C ARG A 208 -24.88 -22.38 15.52
N SER A 209 -25.44 -21.40 16.18
CA SER A 209 -26.67 -21.57 17.00
C SER A 209 -27.84 -21.84 16.10
#